data_49ddfe84cd855a01e9f702917fd6dc02
#
_entry.id   49ddfe84cd855a01e9f702917fd6dc02
#
_cell.length_a   1.000
_cell.length_b   1.000
_cell.length_c   1.000
_cell.angle_alpha   90.00
_cell.angle_beta   90.00
_cell.angle_gamma   90.00
#
_symmetry.space_group_name_H-M   'P 1'
#
loop_
_entity.id
_entity.type
_entity.pdbx_description
1 polymer ?
#
loop_
_entity_poly.entity_id
_entity_poly.type
_entity_poly.pdbx_seq_one_letter_code
_entity_poly.pdbx_strand_id
1 'polypeptide(L)'
;ATNKILSLEEVYLHSSNIGTSRLAVEMGADTMRSYFTKLGLLDAAPIELRESARPRRPQDWSDTTRASMSFGYGIMITPLQMTAATVALVNGGIYRPLSLRRGGAGSEGHRVVSVETSAAVRQLMRANVLRGSGGQADATGLRVGGKTGSANKLVNGRYDASHGVGSFAAVFPADGPEDAQRYVIFVLIDEPSQGSRLGGAIAAPVVGRVADRIAGFLGLQRRIDPPVSAEVAR
;
A
#
# COMPACT_ATOMS: atom_id res chain seq x y z
N ALA A 1 21.58 -2.20 10.80
CA ALA A 1 21.52 -1.02 9.94
C ALA A 1 22.71 -1.08 8.99
N THR A 2 22.45 -1.02 7.69
CA THR A 2 23.52 -0.91 6.69
C THR A 2 23.99 0.55 6.66
N ASN A 3 25.28 0.80 6.82
CA ASN A 3 25.88 2.13 6.68
C ASN A 3 25.91 2.60 5.20
N LYS A 4 24.93 2.20 4.39
CA LYS A 4 24.83 2.49 2.97
C LYS A 4 23.81 3.60 2.73
N ILE A 5 24.15 4.54 1.88
CA ILE A 5 23.19 5.51 1.34
C ILE A 5 22.25 4.74 0.41
N LEU A 6 20.95 4.81 0.68
CA LEU A 6 19.92 4.16 -0.12
C LEU A 6 19.29 5.15 -1.10
N SER A 7 19.05 4.74 -2.32
CA SER A 7 18.15 5.44 -3.24
C SER A 7 16.71 5.40 -2.75
N LEU A 8 15.83 6.24 -3.30
CA LEU A 8 14.40 6.22 -2.97
C LEU A 8 13.77 4.84 -3.25
N GLU A 9 14.14 4.21 -4.35
CA GLU A 9 13.71 2.86 -4.68
C GLU A 9 14.16 1.85 -3.62
N GLU A 10 15.43 1.87 -3.22
CA GLU A 10 15.94 0.99 -2.17
C GLU A 10 15.26 1.23 -0.82
N VAL A 11 14.95 2.48 -0.47
CA VAL A 11 14.16 2.81 0.74
C VAL A 11 12.81 2.11 0.68
N TYR A 12 12.13 2.13 -0.47
CA TYR A 12 10.84 1.48 -0.67
C TYR A 12 10.94 -0.04 -0.63
N LEU A 13 11.88 -0.65 -1.37
CA LEU A 13 12.07 -2.09 -1.49
C LEU A 13 12.46 -2.74 -0.16
N HIS A 14 13.38 -2.11 0.58
CA HIS A 14 13.83 -2.58 1.89
C HIS A 14 12.92 -2.15 3.03
N SER A 15 11.87 -1.37 2.73
CA SER A 15 10.98 -0.81 3.77
C SER A 15 11.78 -0.12 4.88
N SER A 16 12.72 0.77 4.50
CA SER A 16 13.64 1.43 5.43
C SER A 16 12.93 2.47 6.29
N ASN A 17 12.70 2.17 7.57
CA ASN A 17 12.12 3.13 8.52
C ASN A 17 12.95 4.41 8.64
N ILE A 18 14.28 4.29 8.61
CA ILE A 18 15.17 5.46 8.67
C ILE A 18 15.02 6.33 7.43
N GLY A 19 14.98 5.72 6.24
CA GLY A 19 14.80 6.44 4.99
C GLY A 19 13.47 7.19 4.92
N THR A 20 12.36 6.51 5.22
CA THR A 20 11.02 7.13 5.21
C THR A 20 10.87 8.20 6.29
N SER A 21 11.45 7.99 7.49
CA SER A 21 11.43 8.99 8.56
C SER A 21 12.12 10.30 8.15
N ARG A 22 13.29 10.21 7.51
CA ARG A 22 14.01 11.41 7.02
C ARG A 22 13.19 12.15 5.98
N LEU A 23 12.62 11.42 5.01
CA LEU A 23 11.74 12.02 3.99
C LEU A 23 10.52 12.71 4.61
N ALA A 24 9.88 12.10 5.61
CA ALA A 24 8.72 12.68 6.28
C ALA A 24 9.03 13.94 7.08
N VAL A 25 10.19 13.97 7.75
CA VAL A 25 10.64 15.16 8.48
C VAL A 25 10.98 16.29 7.49
N GLU A 26 11.69 15.99 6.40
CA GLU A 26 12.07 16.95 5.37
C GLU A 26 10.85 17.49 4.61
N MET A 27 9.84 16.65 4.34
CA MET A 27 8.59 17.05 3.70
C MET A 27 7.84 18.13 4.49
N GLY A 28 7.93 18.14 5.80
CA GLY A 28 7.27 19.08 6.68
C GLY A 28 5.81 18.71 7.02
N ALA A 29 5.32 19.33 8.10
CA ALA A 29 4.02 19.01 8.70
C ALA A 29 2.83 19.32 7.77
N ASP A 30 2.83 20.49 7.16
CA ASP A 30 1.70 20.95 6.33
C ASP A 30 1.56 20.13 5.05
N THR A 31 2.68 19.80 4.41
CA THR A 31 2.70 18.95 3.21
C THR A 31 2.18 17.56 3.55
N MET A 32 2.70 16.93 4.61
CA MET A 32 2.28 15.60 5.02
C MET A 32 0.80 15.57 5.40
N ARG A 33 0.33 16.56 6.18
CA ARG A 33 -1.10 16.70 6.55
C ARG A 33 -1.98 16.85 5.32
N SER A 34 -1.57 17.67 4.36
CA SER A 34 -2.29 17.88 3.10
C SER A 34 -2.47 16.57 2.33
N TYR A 35 -1.41 15.77 2.18
CA TYR A 35 -1.53 14.47 1.51
C TYR A 35 -2.40 13.48 2.27
N PHE A 36 -2.29 13.40 3.60
CA PHE A 36 -3.14 12.53 4.41
C PHE A 36 -4.62 12.92 4.29
N THR A 37 -4.91 14.22 4.26
CA THR A 37 -6.27 14.72 4.03
C THR A 37 -6.78 14.35 2.64
N LYS A 38 -6.01 14.63 1.59
CA LYS A 38 -6.37 14.32 0.20
C LYS A 38 -6.56 12.83 -0.05
N LEU A 39 -5.83 11.98 0.67
CA LEU A 39 -5.96 10.51 0.61
C LEU A 39 -7.11 9.97 1.48
N GLY A 40 -7.87 10.83 2.17
CA GLY A 40 -8.98 10.40 3.04
C GLY A 40 -8.56 9.66 4.31
N LEU A 41 -7.31 9.83 4.76
CA LEU A 41 -6.76 9.10 5.92
C LEU A 41 -7.10 9.76 7.26
N LEU A 42 -7.57 11.00 7.25
CA LEU A 42 -7.86 11.76 8.47
C LEU A 42 -9.35 11.82 8.84
N ASP A 43 -10.24 11.32 7.99
CA ASP A 43 -11.68 11.30 8.23
C ASP A 43 -12.26 9.89 8.05
N ALA A 44 -13.47 9.64 8.55
CA ALA A 44 -14.14 8.36 8.32
C ALA A 44 -14.27 8.11 6.81
N ALA A 45 -14.07 6.85 6.38
CA ALA A 45 -14.24 6.50 4.97
C ALA A 45 -15.70 6.81 4.53
N PRO A 46 -15.90 7.64 3.51
CA PRO A 46 -17.22 7.90 2.97
C PRO A 46 -17.70 6.69 2.15
N ILE A 47 -18.40 5.79 2.81
CA ILE A 47 -18.98 4.57 2.23
C ILE A 47 -20.41 4.41 2.77
N GLU A 48 -21.25 3.65 2.10
CA GLU A 48 -22.67 3.47 2.47
C GLU A 48 -22.90 2.68 3.78
N LEU A 49 -21.84 2.27 4.46
CA LEU A 49 -21.90 1.60 5.77
C LEU A 49 -21.92 2.62 6.89
N ARG A 50 -22.93 2.54 7.78
CA ARG A 50 -23.01 3.40 8.97
C ARG A 50 -21.93 3.10 10.00
N GLU A 51 -21.41 1.88 10.02
CA GLU A 51 -20.40 1.35 10.93
C GLU A 51 -18.97 1.76 10.56
N SER A 52 -18.81 2.70 9.62
CA SER A 52 -17.47 3.19 9.21
C SER A 52 -16.78 3.88 10.39
N ALA A 53 -15.70 3.26 10.87
CA ALA A 53 -14.94 3.79 11.99
C ALA A 53 -14.17 5.06 11.61
N ARG A 54 -14.05 5.98 12.58
CA ARG A 54 -13.17 7.15 12.42
C ARG A 54 -11.73 6.77 12.70
N PRO A 55 -10.75 7.32 11.94
CA PRO A 55 -9.34 7.10 12.22
C PRO A 55 -8.96 7.73 13.57
N ARG A 56 -7.98 7.14 14.26
CA ARG A 56 -7.31 7.82 15.36
C ARG A 56 -6.19 8.66 14.77
N ARG A 57 -6.37 9.98 14.83
CA ARG A 57 -5.43 10.97 14.31
C ARG A 57 -4.27 11.16 15.27
N PRO A 58 -3.09 11.59 14.78
CA PRO A 58 -2.01 12.03 15.65
C PRO A 58 -2.46 13.28 16.44
N GLN A 59 -1.96 13.41 17.67
CA GLN A 59 -2.25 14.56 18.52
C GLN A 59 -1.50 15.82 18.05
N ASP A 60 -0.32 15.64 17.50
CA ASP A 60 0.53 16.68 16.95
C ASP A 60 1.18 16.23 15.62
N TRP A 61 1.92 17.13 14.98
CA TRP A 61 2.65 16.89 13.75
C TRP A 61 4.15 17.23 13.91
N SER A 62 4.68 17.00 15.11
CA SER A 62 6.11 17.15 15.41
C SER A 62 6.96 16.22 14.52
N ASP A 63 8.26 16.50 14.45
CA ASP A 63 9.21 15.69 13.68
C ASP A 63 9.16 14.22 14.09
N THR A 64 9.09 13.95 15.40
CA THR A 64 8.99 12.59 15.94
C THR A 64 7.71 11.89 15.53
N THR A 65 6.58 12.61 15.57
CA THR A 65 5.28 12.07 15.15
C THR A 65 5.27 11.78 13.66
N ARG A 66 5.74 12.72 12.81
CA ARG A 66 5.85 12.50 11.36
C ARG A 66 6.76 11.34 11.00
N ALA A 67 7.93 11.27 11.66
CA ALA A 67 8.85 10.15 11.50
C ALA A 67 8.16 8.81 11.79
N SER A 68 7.43 8.71 12.91
CA SER A 68 6.70 7.50 13.29
C SER A 68 5.57 7.16 12.31
N MET A 69 4.81 8.15 11.87
CA MET A 69 3.71 7.98 10.90
C MET A 69 4.21 7.48 9.54
N SER A 70 5.42 7.82 9.14
CA SER A 70 5.99 7.44 7.85
C SER A 70 6.17 5.93 7.66
N PHE A 71 6.24 5.19 8.76
CA PHE A 71 6.32 3.72 8.75
C PHE A 71 5.18 3.03 9.52
N GLY A 72 4.06 3.78 9.78
CA GLY A 72 2.78 3.19 10.17
C GLY A 72 2.46 3.23 11.66
N TYR A 73 3.16 4.03 12.48
CA TYR A 73 2.84 4.26 13.88
C TYR A 73 2.24 5.67 14.12
N GLY A 74 1.57 5.88 15.22
CA GLY A 74 0.99 7.19 15.58
C GLY A 74 -0.31 7.56 14.86
N ILE A 75 -0.79 6.73 13.95
CA ILE A 75 -2.10 6.86 13.29
C ILE A 75 -2.76 5.49 13.20
N MET A 76 -4.08 5.41 13.37
CA MET A 76 -4.85 4.20 13.10
C MET A 76 -5.91 4.49 12.05
N ILE A 77 -5.90 3.72 10.98
CA ILE A 77 -6.81 3.85 9.85
C ILE A 77 -7.51 2.50 9.58
N THR A 78 -8.65 2.55 8.93
CA THR A 78 -9.38 1.34 8.55
C THR A 78 -8.82 0.72 7.28
N PRO A 79 -9.03 -0.60 7.06
CA PRO A 79 -8.72 -1.24 5.78
C PRO A 79 -9.36 -0.55 4.58
N LEU A 80 -10.57 -0.01 4.72
CA LEU A 80 -11.27 0.73 3.66
C LEU A 80 -10.54 2.02 3.29
N GLN A 81 -10.07 2.79 4.28
CA GLN A 81 -9.28 4.01 4.02
C GLN A 81 -7.97 3.67 3.31
N MET A 82 -7.26 2.61 3.75
CA MET A 82 -6.03 2.18 3.10
C MET A 82 -6.30 1.72 1.66
N THR A 83 -7.41 1.01 1.42
CA THR A 83 -7.81 0.60 0.07
C THR A 83 -8.08 1.81 -0.81
N ALA A 84 -8.88 2.78 -0.35
CA ALA A 84 -9.18 4.00 -1.10
C ALA A 84 -7.93 4.83 -1.43
N ALA A 85 -7.03 4.97 -0.45
CA ALA A 85 -5.75 5.65 -0.65
C ALA A 85 -4.86 4.91 -1.67
N THR A 86 -4.81 3.57 -1.58
CA THR A 86 -4.05 2.75 -2.55
C THR A 86 -4.63 2.91 -3.95
N VAL A 87 -5.97 2.83 -4.11
CA VAL A 87 -6.64 3.07 -5.40
C VAL A 87 -6.25 4.43 -5.96
N ALA A 88 -6.30 5.50 -5.14
CA ALA A 88 -5.93 6.85 -5.58
C ALA A 88 -4.48 6.94 -6.08
N LEU A 89 -3.56 6.22 -5.44
CA LEU A 89 -2.14 6.22 -5.83
C LEU A 89 -1.86 5.44 -7.11
N VAL A 90 -2.72 4.48 -7.51
CA VAL A 90 -2.45 3.58 -8.65
C VAL A 90 -3.36 3.78 -9.87
N ASN A 91 -4.35 4.66 -9.78
CA ASN A 91 -5.37 4.92 -10.82
C ASN A 91 -5.14 6.21 -11.62
N GLY A 92 -3.93 6.70 -11.70
CA GLY A 92 -3.61 8.01 -12.31
C GLY A 92 -3.67 9.17 -11.31
N GLY A 93 -3.75 8.88 -10.00
CA GLY A 93 -3.63 9.89 -8.95
C GLY A 93 -4.94 10.56 -8.53
N ILE A 94 -6.08 9.91 -8.75
CA ILE A 94 -7.42 10.45 -8.43
C ILE A 94 -8.01 9.71 -7.23
N TYR A 95 -8.26 10.41 -6.14
CA TYR A 95 -9.05 9.89 -5.03
C TYR A 95 -10.53 9.94 -5.38
N ARG A 96 -11.22 8.81 -5.15
CA ARG A 96 -12.68 8.70 -5.19
C ARG A 96 -13.13 7.91 -3.97
N PRO A 97 -14.26 8.29 -3.34
CA PRO A 97 -14.88 7.46 -2.30
C PRO A 97 -15.15 6.04 -2.81
N LEU A 98 -14.97 5.05 -1.96
CA LEU A 98 -15.39 3.70 -2.26
C LEU A 98 -16.91 3.59 -2.19
N SER A 99 -17.50 2.71 -2.98
CA SER A 99 -18.93 2.40 -2.97
C SER A 99 -19.16 0.90 -3.05
N LEU A 100 -20.10 0.39 -2.28
CA LEU A 100 -20.58 -1.00 -2.37
C LEU A 100 -21.66 -1.15 -3.46
N ARG A 101 -22.14 -0.03 -4.00
CA ARG A 101 -23.20 -0.03 -5.01
C ARG A 101 -22.59 0.04 -6.41
N ARG A 102 -23.05 -0.83 -7.29
CA ARG A 102 -22.67 -0.75 -8.72
C ARG A 102 -23.09 0.59 -9.30
N GLY A 103 -22.14 1.36 -9.84
CA GLY A 103 -22.41 2.71 -10.34
C GLY A 103 -22.64 3.77 -9.26
N GLY A 104 -22.47 3.44 -7.98
CA GLY A 104 -22.78 4.32 -6.85
C GLY A 104 -21.74 5.37 -6.50
N ALA A 105 -20.57 5.35 -7.11
CA ALA A 105 -19.54 6.37 -6.88
C ALA A 105 -19.79 7.63 -7.71
N GLY A 106 -20.93 8.28 -7.47
CA GLY A 106 -21.33 9.54 -8.16
C GLY A 106 -20.61 10.80 -7.70
N SER A 107 -19.63 10.71 -6.80
CA SER A 107 -18.86 11.88 -6.38
C SER A 107 -17.69 12.13 -7.33
N GLU A 108 -17.55 13.37 -7.76
CA GLU A 108 -16.35 13.81 -8.47
C GLU A 108 -15.12 13.51 -7.62
N GLY A 109 -14.13 12.81 -8.25
CA GLY A 109 -12.86 12.57 -7.61
C GLY A 109 -12.00 13.83 -7.59
N HIS A 110 -11.01 13.88 -6.72
CA HIS A 110 -10.03 14.95 -6.74
C HIS A 110 -8.61 14.39 -6.93
N ARG A 111 -7.76 15.19 -7.56
CA ARG A 111 -6.37 14.79 -7.80
C ARG A 111 -5.53 14.88 -6.50
N VAL A 112 -4.86 13.79 -6.20
CA VAL A 112 -3.93 13.68 -5.05
C VAL A 112 -2.48 13.79 -5.54
N VAL A 113 -2.14 13.07 -6.60
CA VAL A 113 -0.81 13.07 -7.22
C VAL A 113 -0.93 13.19 -8.75
N SER A 114 0.15 13.50 -9.43
CA SER A 114 0.18 13.50 -10.89
C SER A 114 0.09 12.09 -11.46
N VAL A 115 -0.22 12.00 -12.77
CA VAL A 115 -0.26 10.72 -13.50
C VAL A 115 1.10 10.05 -13.49
N GLU A 116 2.18 10.83 -13.67
CA GLU A 116 3.56 10.36 -13.64
C GLU A 116 3.94 9.82 -12.28
N THR A 117 3.54 10.49 -11.19
CA THR A 117 3.76 10.01 -9.83
C THR A 117 3.01 8.70 -9.57
N SER A 118 1.77 8.59 -10.04
CA SER A 118 1.00 7.35 -9.95
C SER A 118 1.68 6.20 -10.70
N ALA A 119 2.20 6.46 -11.90
CA ALA A 119 2.96 5.48 -12.67
C ALA A 119 4.24 5.04 -11.93
N ALA A 120 4.99 5.99 -11.36
CA ALA A 120 6.18 5.70 -10.56
C ALA A 120 5.87 4.86 -9.31
N VAL A 121 4.76 5.15 -8.62
CA VAL A 121 4.29 4.33 -7.49
C VAL A 121 4.00 2.90 -7.93
N ARG A 122 3.29 2.69 -9.05
CA ARG A 122 3.04 1.34 -9.58
C ARG A 122 4.33 0.60 -9.93
N GLN A 123 5.32 1.29 -10.52
CA GLN A 123 6.63 0.71 -10.82
C GLN A 123 7.36 0.27 -9.53
N LEU A 124 7.36 1.10 -8.48
CA LEU A 124 7.92 0.75 -7.17
C LEU A 124 7.18 -0.43 -6.54
N MET A 125 5.85 -0.46 -6.64
CA MET A 125 5.05 -1.59 -6.15
C MET A 125 5.39 -2.89 -6.90
N ARG A 126 5.55 -2.84 -8.23
CA ARG A 126 5.97 -4.00 -9.03
C ARG A 126 7.40 -4.43 -8.67
N ALA A 127 8.32 -3.50 -8.57
CA ALA A 127 9.70 -3.77 -8.17
C ALA A 127 9.78 -4.44 -6.79
N ASN A 128 8.92 -4.03 -5.84
CA ASN A 128 8.88 -4.66 -4.52
C ASN A 128 8.42 -6.12 -4.55
N VAL A 129 7.52 -6.48 -5.47
CA VAL A 129 7.12 -7.88 -5.66
C VAL A 129 8.23 -8.68 -6.36
N LEU A 130 8.93 -8.09 -7.32
CA LEU A 130 10.00 -8.77 -8.06
C LEU A 130 11.30 -8.93 -7.26
N ARG A 131 11.68 -7.93 -6.45
CA ARG A 131 13.02 -7.81 -5.85
C ARG A 131 13.02 -7.42 -4.37
N GLY A 132 11.84 -7.19 -3.77
CA GLY A 132 11.70 -6.74 -2.40
C GLY A 132 10.96 -7.72 -1.49
N SER A 133 10.28 -7.18 -0.50
CA SER A 133 9.58 -7.97 0.53
C SER A 133 8.24 -8.57 0.09
N GLY A 134 7.79 -8.30 -1.14
CA GLY A 134 6.46 -8.67 -1.64
C GLY A 134 6.41 -9.92 -2.51
N GLY A 135 7.51 -10.66 -2.68
CA GLY A 135 7.66 -11.74 -3.66
C GLY A 135 6.56 -12.83 -3.60
N GLN A 136 6.06 -13.13 -2.41
CA GLN A 136 4.99 -14.13 -2.23
C GLN A 136 3.61 -13.69 -2.72
N ALA A 137 3.45 -12.43 -3.12
CA ALA A 137 2.22 -11.94 -3.74
C ALA A 137 2.19 -12.13 -5.26
N ASP A 138 3.30 -12.53 -5.88
CA ASP A 138 3.33 -12.66 -7.34
C ASP A 138 2.43 -13.81 -7.80
N ALA A 139 1.65 -13.52 -8.82
CA ALA A 139 0.79 -14.49 -9.50
C ALA A 139 1.16 -14.46 -10.99
N THR A 140 1.55 -15.59 -11.52
CA THR A 140 2.13 -15.73 -12.85
C THR A 140 1.31 -15.01 -13.93
N GLY A 141 1.93 -14.06 -14.60
CA GLY A 141 1.35 -13.28 -15.70
C GLY A 141 0.37 -12.19 -15.28
N LEU A 142 0.00 -12.05 -13.99
CA LEU A 142 -0.93 -11.01 -13.53
C LEU A 142 -0.25 -9.68 -13.21
N ARG A 143 1.08 -9.64 -13.19
CA ARG A 143 1.85 -8.41 -13.00
C ARG A 143 1.52 -7.71 -11.68
N VAL A 144 1.43 -8.50 -10.60
CA VAL A 144 1.11 -7.99 -9.27
C VAL A 144 2.20 -7.05 -8.78
N GLY A 145 1.80 -5.87 -8.32
CA GLY A 145 2.64 -4.94 -7.57
C GLY A 145 2.08 -4.76 -6.16
N GLY A 146 2.90 -4.42 -5.17
CA GLY A 146 2.37 -4.20 -3.84
C GLY A 146 3.39 -3.78 -2.79
N LYS A 147 2.88 -3.52 -1.58
CA LYS A 147 3.68 -3.14 -0.42
C LYS A 147 3.24 -3.88 0.82
N THR A 148 4.21 -4.44 1.52
CA THR A 148 4.03 -5.06 2.83
C THR A 148 3.83 -4.01 3.92
N GLY A 149 2.98 -4.32 4.90
CA GLY A 149 2.88 -3.64 6.17
C GLY A 149 3.03 -4.63 7.32
N SER A 150 3.74 -4.23 8.36
CA SER A 150 3.88 -5.01 9.60
C SER A 150 3.94 -4.03 10.76
N ALA A 151 3.05 -4.16 11.72
CA ALA A 151 2.97 -3.28 12.87
C ALA A 151 2.67 -4.06 14.14
N ASN A 152 3.15 -3.54 15.27
CA ASN A 152 2.72 -3.97 16.59
C ASN A 152 1.45 -3.24 16.98
N LYS A 153 0.55 -3.90 17.70
CA LYS A 153 -0.68 -3.28 18.20
C LYS A 153 -0.41 -2.48 19.46
N LEU A 154 -1.25 -1.48 19.67
CA LEU A 154 -1.26 -0.69 20.88
C LEU A 154 -2.11 -1.40 21.94
N VAL A 155 -1.46 -1.96 22.94
CA VAL A 155 -2.10 -2.63 24.09
C VAL A 155 -1.81 -1.82 25.35
N ASN A 156 -2.83 -1.40 26.05
CA ASN A 156 -2.69 -0.58 27.28
C ASN A 156 -1.79 0.66 27.10
N GLY A 157 -1.87 1.32 25.96
CA GLY A 157 -1.10 2.53 25.64
C GLY A 157 0.36 2.30 25.24
N ARG A 158 0.80 1.05 25.05
CA ARG A 158 2.15 0.68 24.58
C ARG A 158 2.08 -0.26 23.40
N TYR A 159 3.05 -0.13 22.49
CA TYR A 159 3.19 -1.09 21.38
C TYR A 159 3.72 -2.42 21.89
N ASP A 160 2.96 -3.48 21.65
CA ASP A 160 3.25 -4.83 22.13
C ASP A 160 3.68 -5.72 20.95
N ALA A 161 4.93 -6.20 21.03
CA ALA A 161 5.48 -7.10 20.01
C ALA A 161 4.82 -8.49 19.99
N SER A 162 4.08 -8.87 21.03
CA SER A 162 3.31 -10.12 21.05
C SER A 162 1.98 -10.02 20.29
N HIS A 163 1.51 -8.80 20.02
CA HIS A 163 0.27 -8.51 19.29
C HIS A 163 0.61 -7.76 18.00
N GLY A 164 0.60 -8.44 16.88
CA GLY A 164 1.02 -7.88 15.60
C GLY A 164 -0.05 -7.95 14.52
N VAL A 165 0.07 -7.05 13.56
CA VAL A 165 -0.76 -7.01 12.35
C VAL A 165 0.15 -7.09 11.13
N GLY A 166 -0.14 -8.03 10.24
CA GLY A 166 0.52 -8.13 8.94
C GLY A 166 -0.45 -7.76 7.83
N SER A 167 -0.02 -6.91 6.90
CA SER A 167 -0.86 -6.48 5.78
C SER A 167 -0.11 -6.45 4.46
N PHE A 168 -0.87 -6.44 3.37
CA PHE A 168 -0.36 -6.26 2.03
C PHE A 168 -1.36 -5.48 1.19
N ALA A 169 -0.92 -4.35 0.62
CA ALA A 169 -1.67 -3.59 -0.36
C ALA A 169 -1.15 -3.92 -1.76
N ALA A 170 -2.01 -4.41 -2.65
CA ALA A 170 -1.65 -4.86 -3.98
C ALA A 170 -2.46 -4.17 -5.08
N VAL A 171 -1.85 -4.04 -6.25
CA VAL A 171 -2.48 -3.67 -7.51
C VAL A 171 -2.12 -4.68 -8.58
N PHE A 172 -3.07 -5.03 -9.46
CA PHE A 172 -2.78 -5.86 -10.63
C PHE A 172 -3.76 -5.54 -11.79
N PRO A 173 -3.24 -5.45 -13.02
CA PRO A 173 -1.83 -5.33 -13.36
C PRO A 173 -1.23 -4.02 -12.83
N ALA A 174 0.01 -4.04 -12.35
CA ALA A 174 0.72 -2.86 -11.89
C ALA A 174 1.27 -2.01 -13.04
N ASP A 175 1.47 -2.62 -14.18
CA ASP A 175 1.99 -1.99 -15.41
C ASP A 175 0.90 -1.83 -16.50
N GLY A 176 1.31 -1.40 -17.68
CA GLY A 176 0.43 -1.16 -18.82
C GLY A 176 -0.02 0.29 -18.92
N PRO A 177 -0.85 0.61 -19.94
CA PRO A 177 -1.28 1.96 -20.22
C PRO A 177 -2.09 2.56 -19.07
N GLU A 178 -2.20 3.88 -19.04
CA GLU A 178 -2.80 4.59 -17.89
C GLU A 178 -4.29 4.27 -17.73
N ASP A 179 -4.99 4.06 -18.81
CA ASP A 179 -6.41 3.68 -18.89
C ASP A 179 -6.67 2.18 -18.67
N ALA A 180 -5.63 1.37 -18.47
CA ALA A 180 -5.80 -0.06 -18.20
C ALA A 180 -6.65 -0.29 -16.95
N GLN A 181 -7.60 -1.21 -17.05
CA GLN A 181 -8.39 -1.65 -15.90
C GLN A 181 -7.46 -2.32 -14.86
N ARG A 182 -7.49 -1.82 -13.64
CA ARG A 182 -6.69 -2.29 -12.51
C ARG A 182 -7.57 -2.67 -11.34
N TYR A 183 -7.10 -3.63 -10.58
CA TYR A 183 -7.75 -4.09 -9.36
C TYR A 183 -6.82 -3.90 -8.17
N VAL A 184 -7.38 -3.55 -7.05
CA VAL A 184 -6.66 -3.42 -5.78
C VAL A 184 -7.16 -4.48 -4.81
N ILE A 185 -6.24 -5.17 -4.16
CA ILE A 185 -6.52 -6.08 -3.05
C ILE A 185 -5.77 -5.57 -1.83
N PHE A 186 -6.47 -5.39 -0.73
CA PHE A 186 -5.86 -5.14 0.57
C PHE A 186 -6.17 -6.31 1.50
N VAL A 187 -5.12 -6.98 1.97
CA VAL A 187 -5.21 -8.06 2.96
C VAL A 187 -4.62 -7.59 4.26
N LEU A 188 -5.35 -7.79 5.35
CA LEU A 188 -4.89 -7.55 6.72
C LEU A 188 -5.16 -8.79 7.54
N ILE A 189 -4.14 -9.27 8.26
CA ILE A 189 -4.22 -10.38 9.19
C ILE A 189 -3.87 -9.84 10.57
N ASP A 190 -4.86 -9.87 11.44
CA ASP A 190 -4.77 -9.38 12.81
C ASP A 190 -4.45 -10.55 13.75
N GLU A 191 -3.41 -10.38 14.55
CA GLU A 191 -2.97 -11.35 15.56
C GLU A 191 -2.88 -12.79 15.04
N PRO A 192 -2.01 -13.07 14.05
CA PRO A 192 -1.83 -14.44 13.58
C PRO A 192 -1.41 -15.34 14.74
N SER A 193 -2.13 -16.44 14.92
CA SER A 193 -1.91 -17.38 16.03
C SER A 193 -0.69 -18.27 15.85
N GLN A 194 -0.15 -18.35 14.63
CA GLN A 194 0.99 -19.22 14.31
C GLN A 194 1.93 -18.54 13.30
N GLY A 195 3.20 -18.86 13.36
CA GLY A 195 4.20 -18.48 12.39
C GLY A 195 4.64 -17.01 12.45
N SER A 196 4.93 -16.44 11.29
CA SER A 196 5.40 -15.07 11.14
C SER A 196 4.27 -14.06 11.34
N ARG A 197 4.63 -12.83 11.75
CA ARG A 197 3.74 -11.67 11.79
C ARG A 197 4.02 -10.66 10.68
N LEU A 198 5.01 -10.95 9.84
CA LEU A 198 5.40 -10.08 8.75
C LEU A 198 4.40 -10.16 7.61
N GLY A 199 3.90 -9.02 7.13
CA GLY A 199 2.92 -8.96 6.05
C GLY A 199 3.37 -9.69 4.77
N GLY A 200 4.66 -9.67 4.46
CA GLY A 200 5.24 -10.42 3.34
C GLY A 200 5.09 -11.93 3.46
N ALA A 201 5.10 -12.46 4.69
CA ALA A 201 4.97 -13.90 4.93
C ALA A 201 3.52 -14.37 5.08
N ILE A 202 2.62 -13.53 5.59
CA ILE A 202 1.25 -13.94 5.92
C ILE A 202 0.20 -13.35 4.99
N ALA A 203 0.30 -12.08 4.62
CA ALA A 203 -0.70 -11.38 3.79
C ALA A 203 -0.38 -11.47 2.29
N ALA A 204 0.88 -11.36 1.90
CA ALA A 204 1.29 -11.43 0.49
C ALA A 204 0.87 -12.74 -0.21
N PRO A 205 1.08 -13.95 0.37
CA PRO A 205 0.64 -15.17 -0.29
C PRO A 205 -0.88 -15.29 -0.41
N VAL A 206 -1.64 -14.64 0.48
CA VAL A 206 -3.12 -14.57 0.34
C VAL A 206 -3.49 -13.73 -0.86
N VAL A 207 -2.85 -12.57 -1.05
CA VAL A 207 -3.05 -11.73 -2.24
C VAL A 207 -2.78 -12.51 -3.51
N GLY A 208 -1.63 -13.19 -3.61
CA GLY A 208 -1.28 -13.99 -4.79
C GLY A 208 -2.35 -15.02 -5.14
N ARG A 209 -2.79 -15.79 -4.14
CA ARG A 209 -3.85 -16.80 -4.33
C ARG A 209 -5.20 -16.21 -4.72
N VAL A 210 -5.59 -15.08 -4.10
CA VAL A 210 -6.85 -14.41 -4.44
C VAL A 210 -6.79 -13.86 -5.85
N ALA A 211 -5.74 -13.12 -6.21
CA ALA A 211 -5.54 -12.58 -7.55
C ALA A 211 -5.59 -13.68 -8.62
N ASP A 212 -4.90 -14.79 -8.37
CA ASP A 212 -4.87 -15.95 -9.28
C ASP A 212 -6.27 -16.55 -9.50
N ARG A 213 -7.05 -16.70 -8.43
CA ARG A 213 -8.41 -17.28 -8.50
C ARG A 213 -9.41 -16.38 -9.20
N ILE A 214 -9.34 -15.04 -8.97
CA ILE A 214 -10.34 -14.12 -9.52
C ILE A 214 -10.01 -13.63 -10.92
N ALA A 215 -8.78 -13.81 -11.40
CA ALA A 215 -8.31 -13.31 -12.68
C ALA A 215 -9.20 -13.74 -13.86
N GLY A 216 -9.64 -15.01 -13.87
CA GLY A 216 -10.55 -15.53 -14.89
C GLY A 216 -11.92 -14.84 -14.87
N PHE A 217 -12.49 -14.61 -13.70
CA PHE A 217 -13.78 -13.90 -13.55
C PHE A 217 -13.69 -12.44 -13.96
N LEU A 218 -12.51 -11.83 -13.80
CA LEU A 218 -12.24 -10.44 -14.17
C LEU A 218 -11.86 -10.27 -15.63
N GLY A 219 -11.74 -11.35 -16.41
CA GLY A 219 -11.33 -11.33 -17.81
C GLY A 219 -9.89 -10.88 -18.03
N LEU A 220 -9.02 -11.01 -17.03
CA LEU A 220 -7.64 -10.57 -17.12
C LEU A 220 -6.82 -11.53 -17.98
N GLN A 221 -6.14 -10.96 -18.99
CA GLN A 221 -5.18 -11.68 -19.80
C GLN A 221 -3.85 -11.81 -19.05
N ARG A 222 -3.32 -13.03 -18.95
CA ARG A 222 -1.99 -13.25 -18.39
C ARG A 222 -0.92 -12.88 -19.40
N ARG A 223 0.02 -12.03 -18.97
CA ARG A 223 1.18 -11.62 -19.76
C ARG A 223 2.43 -12.27 -19.17
N ILE A 224 2.95 -13.27 -19.89
CA ILE A 224 4.19 -13.94 -19.51
C ILE A 224 5.33 -13.18 -20.16
N ASP A 225 6.26 -12.64 -19.36
CA ASP A 225 7.47 -12.05 -19.91
C ASP A 225 8.29 -13.14 -20.60
N PRO A 226 8.88 -12.88 -21.76
CA PRO A 226 9.85 -13.80 -22.33
C PRO A 226 10.99 -14.01 -21.31
N PRO A 227 11.59 -15.20 -21.24
CA PRO A 227 12.72 -15.43 -20.37
C PRO A 227 13.80 -14.37 -20.66
N VAL A 228 14.32 -13.75 -19.59
CA VAL A 228 15.42 -12.79 -19.71
C VAL A 228 16.56 -13.52 -20.40
N SER A 229 16.89 -13.12 -21.63
CA SER A 229 18.04 -13.67 -22.33
C SER A 229 19.30 -13.42 -21.49
N ALA A 230 20.12 -14.44 -21.31
CA ALA A 230 21.30 -14.40 -20.44
C ALA A 230 22.40 -13.40 -20.91
N GLU A 231 22.13 -12.56 -21.89
CA GLU A 231 23.06 -11.58 -22.48
C GLU A 231 23.18 -10.25 -21.72
N VAL A 232 22.35 -9.99 -20.69
CA VAL A 232 22.40 -8.72 -19.91
C VAL A 232 23.18 -8.88 -18.60
N ALA A 233 23.80 -10.02 -18.36
CA ALA A 233 24.57 -10.31 -17.13
C ALA A 233 26.10 -10.27 -17.38
N ARG A 234 26.59 -9.35 -18.23
CA ARG A 234 28.04 -9.10 -18.37
C ARG A 234 28.38 -7.64 -18.08
#